data_baa7a7e1d2af06f2984f5a7f5fcb5dc5
#
_entry.id   baa7a7e1d2af06f2984f5a7f5fcb5dc5
#
_cell.length_a   1.000
_cell.length_b   1.000
_cell.length_c   1.000
_cell.angle_alpha   90.00
_cell.angle_beta   90.00
_cell.angle_gamma   90.00
#
_symmetry.space_group_name_H-M   'P 1'
#
loop_
_entity.id
_entity.type
_entity.pdbx_description
1 polymer ?
#
loop_
_entity_poly.entity_id
_entity_poly.type
_entity_poly.pdbx_seq_one_letter_code
_entity_poly.pdbx_strand_id
1 'polypeptide(L)'
;FFFDVFFVFSGYLITALFLIELEKSNHFKLLTYYKRRFIRIFPPLVIMILTTLPFTLLLPSDFRANLAKQVAAAIGFVTNRFEIQSGLSYEAQQTPQLYIHTWTLSLEFLFYLVWGALLFILVFWLKKQGLTGKKLLNQTRFVVFIVAVLASFASIIYLQVTIDPKYLSYSYFAFASHAYPFFIGALVATIVGVRISEHQQ
;
A
#
# COMPACT_ATOMS: atom_id res chain seq x y z
N PHE A 1 3.31 5.70 -14.06
CA PHE A 1 3.78 6.93 -13.38
C PHE A 1 2.74 7.53 -12.42
N PHE A 2 1.46 7.59 -12.77
CA PHE A 2 0.45 8.24 -11.93
C PHE A 2 0.22 7.51 -10.60
N PHE A 3 0.18 6.19 -10.63
CA PHE A 3 -0.01 5.35 -9.44
C PHE A 3 1.20 5.37 -8.51
N ASP A 4 2.42 5.49 -9.06
CA ASP A 4 3.65 5.51 -8.28
C ASP A 4 3.71 6.73 -7.35
N VAL A 5 3.25 7.90 -7.82
CA VAL A 5 3.15 9.10 -7.00
C VAL A 5 2.21 8.87 -5.80
N PHE A 6 1.07 8.23 -6.03
CA PHE A 6 0.13 7.88 -4.97
C PHE A 6 0.75 6.92 -3.94
N PHE A 7 1.51 5.92 -4.40
CA PHE A 7 2.21 4.99 -3.53
C PHE A 7 3.31 5.66 -2.70
N VAL A 8 4.06 6.62 -3.28
CA VAL A 8 5.03 7.44 -2.54
C VAL A 8 4.34 8.21 -1.42
N PHE A 9 3.21 8.89 -1.72
CA PHE A 9 2.44 9.60 -0.69
C PHE A 9 1.93 8.68 0.40
N SER A 10 1.44 7.50 0.05
CA SER A 10 0.96 6.50 1.03
C SER A 10 2.09 6.02 1.93
N GLY A 11 3.25 5.69 1.38
CA GLY A 11 4.42 5.28 2.14
C GLY A 11 4.94 6.38 3.08
N TYR A 12 5.01 7.61 2.56
CA TYR A 12 5.39 8.80 3.34
C TYR A 12 4.43 9.03 4.50
N LEU A 13 3.14 9.17 4.22
CA LEU A 13 2.14 9.52 5.22
C LEU A 13 2.07 8.50 6.36
N ILE A 14 2.14 7.20 6.02
CA ILE A 14 2.07 6.15 7.01
C ILE A 14 3.27 6.15 7.92
N THR A 15 4.45 6.22 7.34
CA THR A 15 5.70 6.20 8.11
C THR A 15 5.85 7.48 8.95
N ALA A 16 5.46 8.64 8.40
CA ALA A 16 5.45 9.89 9.13
C ALA A 16 4.52 9.87 10.34
N LEU A 17 3.25 9.44 10.16
CA LEU A 17 2.29 9.34 11.26
C LEU A 17 2.72 8.31 12.32
N PHE A 18 3.35 7.22 11.91
CA PHE A 18 3.95 6.26 12.84
C PHE A 18 5.04 6.89 13.68
N LEU A 19 5.98 7.62 13.06
CA LEU A 19 7.09 8.28 13.79
C LEU A 19 6.56 9.34 14.75
N ILE A 20 5.53 10.10 14.37
CA ILE A 20 4.86 11.05 15.26
C ILE A 20 4.19 10.36 16.45
N GLU A 21 3.46 9.26 16.21
CA GLU A 21 2.82 8.50 17.28
C GLU A 21 3.88 7.95 18.25
N LEU A 22 4.99 7.42 17.72
CA LEU A 22 6.08 6.91 18.53
C LEU A 22 6.76 8.00 19.37
N GLU A 23 6.98 9.19 18.80
CA GLU A 23 7.55 10.35 19.50
C GLU A 23 6.68 10.82 20.66
N LYS A 24 5.35 10.93 20.44
CA LYS A 24 4.41 11.42 21.44
C LYS A 24 4.12 10.44 22.56
N SER A 25 3.99 9.15 22.24
CA SER A 25 3.48 8.15 23.17
C SER A 25 4.48 7.11 23.61
N ASN A 26 5.66 7.03 22.98
CA ASN A 26 6.61 5.92 23.11
C ASN A 26 6.01 4.53 22.82
N HIS A 27 4.83 4.47 22.22
CA HIS A 27 4.11 3.25 21.90
C HIS A 27 3.56 3.32 20.48
N PHE A 28 3.43 2.16 19.84
CA PHE A 28 2.73 2.02 18.59
C PHE A 28 1.56 1.06 18.74
N LYS A 29 0.34 1.56 18.53
CA LYS A 29 -0.90 0.79 18.70
C LYS A 29 -1.34 0.19 17.37
N LEU A 30 -0.87 -1.02 17.05
CA LEU A 30 -1.10 -1.69 15.77
C LEU A 30 -2.59 -1.79 15.38
N LEU A 31 -3.47 -2.18 16.32
CA LEU A 31 -4.90 -2.30 16.04
C LEU A 31 -5.55 -0.95 15.71
N THR A 32 -5.14 0.11 16.42
CA THR A 32 -5.62 1.47 16.13
C THR A 32 -5.15 1.94 14.76
N TYR A 33 -3.91 1.62 14.41
CA TYR A 33 -3.34 1.89 13.11
C TYR A 33 -4.15 1.19 12.00
N TYR A 34 -4.39 -0.12 12.10
CA TYR A 34 -5.17 -0.86 11.10
C TYR A 34 -6.61 -0.34 10.99
N LYS A 35 -7.27 -0.08 12.11
CA LYS A 35 -8.63 0.49 12.12
C LYS A 35 -8.70 1.81 11.34
N ARG A 36 -7.77 2.74 11.59
CA ARG A 36 -7.72 4.04 10.89
C ARG A 36 -7.52 3.87 9.39
N ARG A 37 -6.69 2.91 8.94
CA ARG A 37 -6.44 2.64 7.51
C ARG A 37 -7.63 1.97 6.85
N PHE A 38 -8.22 0.99 7.51
CA PHE A 38 -9.40 0.31 7.00
C PHE A 38 -10.59 1.28 6.80
N ILE A 39 -10.88 2.13 7.78
CA ILE A 39 -11.95 3.14 7.67
C ILE A 39 -11.67 4.16 6.55
N ARG A 40 -10.41 4.40 6.22
CA ARG A 40 -10.05 5.32 5.14
C ARG A 40 -10.28 4.72 3.75
N ILE A 41 -10.05 3.41 3.57
CA ILE A 41 -10.07 2.76 2.25
C ILE A 41 -11.40 2.05 1.99
N PHE A 42 -11.91 1.31 2.96
CA PHE A 42 -13.04 0.42 2.76
C PHE A 42 -14.36 1.15 2.46
N PRO A 43 -14.80 2.19 3.22
CA PRO A 43 -16.06 2.87 2.94
C PRO A 43 -16.10 3.55 1.55
N PRO A 44 -15.08 4.31 1.10
CA PRO A 44 -15.06 4.86 -0.24
C PRO A 44 -15.13 3.79 -1.34
N LEU A 45 -14.43 2.65 -1.15
CA LEU A 45 -14.49 1.52 -2.08
C LEU A 45 -15.91 0.96 -2.19
N VAL A 46 -16.57 0.72 -1.04
CA VAL A 46 -17.95 0.21 -1.02
C VAL A 46 -18.92 1.20 -1.65
N ILE A 47 -18.82 2.48 -1.33
CA ILE A 47 -19.67 3.52 -1.94
C ILE A 47 -19.45 3.55 -3.46
N MET A 48 -18.23 3.51 -3.93
CA MET A 48 -17.90 3.48 -5.35
C MET A 48 -18.54 2.27 -6.03
N ILE A 49 -18.43 1.08 -5.45
CA ILE A 49 -19.04 -0.14 -6.00
C ILE A 49 -20.58 -0.02 -6.02
N LEU A 50 -21.19 0.39 -4.91
CA LEU A 50 -22.65 0.51 -4.81
C LEU A 50 -23.22 1.56 -5.77
N THR A 51 -22.51 2.65 -6.01
CA THR A 51 -22.95 3.69 -6.95
C THR A 51 -22.76 3.29 -8.41
N THR A 52 -21.68 2.56 -8.73
CA THR A 52 -21.37 2.18 -10.13
C THR A 52 -22.10 0.90 -10.56
N LEU A 53 -22.38 -0.02 -9.64
CA LEU A 53 -23.00 -1.31 -9.95
C LEU A 53 -24.36 -1.20 -10.69
N PRO A 54 -25.32 -0.33 -10.33
CA PRO A 54 -26.58 -0.19 -11.06
C PRO A 54 -26.38 0.27 -12.51
N PHE A 55 -25.38 1.11 -12.79
CA PHE A 55 -25.10 1.58 -14.14
C PHE A 55 -24.61 0.48 -15.08
N THR A 56 -24.10 -0.64 -14.53
CA THR A 56 -23.70 -1.78 -15.35
C THR A 56 -24.87 -2.42 -16.10
N LEU A 57 -26.11 -2.22 -15.64
CA LEU A 57 -27.31 -2.69 -16.34
C LEU A 57 -27.57 -1.96 -17.66
N LEU A 58 -27.02 -0.74 -17.78
CA LEU A 58 -27.14 0.09 -19.00
C LEU A 58 -26.03 -0.22 -20.02
N LEU A 59 -25.01 -1.01 -19.61
CA LEU A 59 -23.88 -1.36 -20.46
C LEU A 59 -24.15 -2.67 -21.23
N PRO A 60 -23.45 -2.88 -22.37
CA PRO A 60 -23.46 -4.15 -23.09
C PRO A 60 -23.10 -5.34 -22.18
N SER A 61 -23.57 -6.54 -22.55
CA SER A 61 -23.35 -7.78 -21.79
C SER A 61 -21.89 -8.08 -21.48
N ASP A 62 -21.00 -7.70 -22.39
CA ASP A 62 -19.55 -7.95 -22.28
C ASP A 62 -18.92 -7.26 -21.06
N PHE A 63 -19.42 -6.06 -20.69
CA PHE A 63 -19.01 -5.35 -19.49
C PHE A 63 -19.45 -6.03 -18.19
N ARG A 64 -20.42 -6.94 -18.26
CA ARG A 64 -20.91 -7.70 -17.11
C ARG A 64 -20.21 -9.04 -16.93
N ALA A 65 -19.33 -9.39 -17.88
CA ALA A 65 -18.53 -10.61 -17.79
C ALA A 65 -17.69 -10.60 -16.49
N ASN A 66 -17.81 -11.67 -15.71
CA ASN A 66 -17.10 -11.83 -14.44
C ASN A 66 -17.31 -10.71 -13.39
N LEU A 67 -18.34 -9.86 -13.52
CA LEU A 67 -18.59 -8.71 -12.66
C LEU A 67 -18.62 -9.08 -11.17
N ALA A 68 -19.31 -10.17 -10.81
CA ALA A 68 -19.36 -10.65 -9.42
C ALA A 68 -17.98 -11.01 -8.88
N LYS A 69 -17.11 -11.60 -9.71
CA LYS A 69 -15.73 -11.94 -9.32
C LYS A 69 -14.88 -10.68 -9.17
N GLN A 70 -15.04 -9.69 -10.06
CA GLN A 70 -14.34 -8.40 -9.97
C GLN A 70 -14.74 -7.66 -8.68
N VAL A 71 -16.04 -7.60 -8.37
CA VAL A 71 -16.54 -6.98 -7.12
C VAL A 71 -16.00 -7.71 -5.89
N ALA A 72 -16.05 -9.05 -5.89
CA ALA A 72 -15.52 -9.85 -4.79
C ALA A 72 -14.01 -9.63 -4.61
N ALA A 73 -13.24 -9.58 -5.69
CA ALA A 73 -11.81 -9.31 -5.66
C ALA A 73 -11.50 -7.89 -5.14
N ALA A 74 -12.30 -6.89 -5.53
CA ALA A 74 -12.14 -5.51 -5.06
C ALA A 74 -12.43 -5.39 -3.55
N ILE A 75 -13.55 -5.95 -3.07
CA ILE A 75 -13.92 -5.95 -1.64
C ILE A 75 -12.92 -6.74 -0.80
N GLY A 76 -12.38 -7.84 -1.35
CA GLY A 76 -11.34 -8.65 -0.70
C GLY A 76 -9.93 -8.07 -0.76
N PHE A 77 -9.71 -6.93 -1.44
CA PHE A 77 -8.38 -6.35 -1.69
C PHE A 77 -7.40 -7.34 -2.36
N VAL A 78 -7.92 -8.15 -3.30
CA VAL A 78 -7.13 -9.14 -4.04
C VAL A 78 -7.22 -8.98 -5.56
N THR A 79 -7.66 -7.82 -6.03
CA THR A 79 -7.80 -7.53 -7.46
C THR A 79 -6.49 -7.75 -8.21
N ASN A 80 -5.35 -7.36 -7.63
CA ASN A 80 -4.05 -7.60 -8.24
C ASN A 80 -3.78 -9.10 -8.49
N ARG A 81 -4.16 -9.98 -7.57
CA ARG A 81 -4.04 -11.45 -7.76
C ARG A 81 -5.03 -11.97 -8.80
N PHE A 82 -6.24 -11.42 -8.79
CA PHE A 82 -7.26 -11.76 -9.79
C PHE A 82 -6.77 -11.44 -11.20
N GLU A 83 -6.16 -10.27 -11.40
CA GLU A 83 -5.59 -9.84 -12.69
C GLU A 83 -4.39 -10.70 -13.11
N ILE A 84 -3.49 -11.04 -12.20
CA ILE A 84 -2.37 -11.96 -12.47
C ILE A 84 -2.91 -13.33 -12.96
N GLN A 85 -3.95 -13.85 -12.33
CA GLN A 85 -4.54 -15.14 -12.71
C GLN A 85 -5.30 -15.09 -14.03
N SER A 86 -5.81 -13.91 -14.44
CA SER A 86 -6.47 -13.74 -15.74
C SER A 86 -5.49 -13.90 -16.90
N GLY A 87 -4.19 -13.72 -16.66
CA GLY A 87 -3.12 -13.88 -17.64
C GLY A 87 -3.05 -12.80 -18.71
N LEU A 88 -3.96 -11.80 -18.67
CA LEU A 88 -4.03 -10.72 -19.64
C LEU A 88 -3.30 -9.49 -19.11
N SER A 89 -2.48 -8.84 -19.95
CA SER A 89 -1.91 -7.54 -19.61
C SER A 89 -3.02 -6.48 -19.52
N TYR A 90 -2.77 -5.39 -18.79
CA TYR A 90 -3.71 -4.28 -18.65
C TYR A 90 -4.22 -3.74 -20.00
N GLU A 91 -3.36 -3.75 -21.02
CA GLU A 91 -3.65 -3.25 -22.37
C GLU A 91 -4.28 -4.30 -23.29
N ALA A 92 -4.04 -5.60 -23.03
CA ALA A 92 -4.50 -6.70 -23.89
C ALA A 92 -5.85 -7.31 -23.48
N GLN A 93 -6.56 -6.69 -22.54
CA GLN A 93 -7.86 -7.20 -22.08
C GLN A 93 -8.92 -7.07 -23.17
N GLN A 94 -9.35 -8.21 -23.69
CA GLN A 94 -10.43 -8.28 -24.70
C GLN A 94 -11.80 -7.97 -24.12
N THR A 95 -11.99 -8.18 -22.80
CA THR A 95 -13.24 -7.86 -22.10
C THR A 95 -12.99 -6.69 -21.14
N PRO A 96 -13.80 -5.61 -21.23
CA PRO A 96 -13.65 -4.45 -20.33
C PRO A 96 -13.86 -4.87 -18.88
N GLN A 97 -12.89 -4.55 -18.02
CA GLN A 97 -12.99 -4.80 -16.58
C GLN A 97 -13.25 -3.50 -15.83
N LEU A 98 -14.45 -3.38 -15.28
CA LEU A 98 -14.92 -2.14 -14.64
C LEU A 98 -14.13 -1.79 -13.37
N TYR A 99 -13.73 -2.79 -12.60
CA TYR A 99 -13.07 -2.61 -11.31
C TYR A 99 -11.57 -2.90 -11.32
N ILE A 100 -10.96 -3.00 -12.52
CA ILE A 100 -9.52 -3.27 -12.65
C ILE A 100 -8.67 -2.27 -11.86
N HIS A 101 -9.02 -0.98 -11.87
CA HIS A 101 -8.28 0.07 -11.18
C HIS A 101 -8.13 -0.15 -9.67
N THR A 102 -8.96 -1.01 -9.06
CA THR A 102 -8.86 -1.35 -7.64
C THR A 102 -7.65 -2.23 -7.31
N TRP A 103 -6.88 -2.69 -8.32
CA TRP A 103 -5.62 -3.38 -8.08
C TRP A 103 -4.63 -2.54 -7.25
N THR A 104 -4.62 -1.22 -7.46
CA THR A 104 -3.77 -0.29 -6.70
C THR A 104 -4.15 -0.24 -5.22
N LEU A 105 -5.46 -0.28 -4.91
CA LEU A 105 -5.95 -0.38 -3.53
C LEU A 105 -5.55 -1.71 -2.88
N SER A 106 -5.50 -2.80 -3.66
CA SER A 106 -5.02 -4.10 -3.17
C SER A 106 -3.55 -4.04 -2.76
N LEU A 107 -2.69 -3.39 -3.56
CA LEU A 107 -1.28 -3.19 -3.23
C LEU A 107 -1.12 -2.28 -2.01
N GLU A 108 -1.88 -1.19 -1.95
CA GLU A 108 -1.84 -0.25 -0.83
C GLU A 108 -2.26 -0.95 0.48
N PHE A 109 -3.34 -1.72 0.45
CA PHE A 109 -3.81 -2.48 1.61
C PHE A 109 -2.77 -3.49 2.08
N LEU A 110 -2.16 -4.24 1.16
CA LEU A 110 -1.10 -5.19 1.48
C LEU A 110 0.12 -4.50 2.10
N PHE A 111 0.52 -3.36 1.54
CA PHE A 111 1.59 -2.54 2.13
C PHE A 111 1.25 -2.12 3.56
N TYR A 112 0.03 -1.65 3.82
CA TYR A 112 -0.39 -1.25 5.15
C TYR A 112 -0.32 -2.40 6.16
N LEU A 113 -0.74 -3.60 5.76
CA LEU A 113 -0.68 -4.78 6.63
C LEU A 113 0.77 -5.15 6.96
N VAL A 114 1.59 -5.31 5.94
CA VAL A 114 2.98 -5.77 6.11
C VAL A 114 3.82 -4.71 6.81
N TRP A 115 3.76 -3.46 6.35
CA TRP A 115 4.55 -2.36 6.91
C TRP A 115 4.18 -2.06 8.35
N GLY A 116 2.88 -2.02 8.68
CA GLY A 116 2.42 -1.84 10.05
C GLY A 116 2.91 -2.94 11.00
N ALA A 117 2.86 -4.20 10.55
CA ALA A 117 3.36 -5.34 11.34
C ALA A 117 4.89 -5.23 11.56
N LEU A 118 5.66 -4.91 10.52
CA LEU A 118 7.12 -4.74 10.62
C LEU A 118 7.50 -3.61 11.56
N LEU A 119 6.83 -2.47 11.48
CA LEU A 119 7.04 -1.34 12.39
C LEU A 119 6.70 -1.69 13.85
N PHE A 120 5.63 -2.45 14.07
CA PHE A 120 5.25 -2.92 15.40
C PHE A 120 6.29 -3.87 15.97
N ILE A 121 6.74 -4.86 15.20
CA ILE A 121 7.77 -5.82 15.60
C ILE A 121 9.08 -5.10 15.91
N LEU A 122 9.48 -4.12 15.09
CA LEU A 122 10.67 -3.32 15.30
C LEU A 122 10.61 -2.58 16.62
N VAL A 123 9.53 -1.84 16.90
CA VAL A 123 9.37 -1.08 18.14
C VAL A 123 9.35 -2.03 19.35
N PHE A 124 8.63 -3.15 19.24
CA PHE A 124 8.60 -4.16 20.31
C PHE A 124 9.98 -4.71 20.62
N TRP A 125 10.77 -5.04 19.61
CA TRP A 125 12.12 -5.56 19.78
C TRP A 125 13.08 -4.54 20.38
N LEU A 126 13.07 -3.28 19.89
CA LEU A 126 13.90 -2.19 20.43
C LEU A 126 13.56 -1.86 21.90
N LYS A 127 12.27 -1.90 22.25
CA LYS A 127 11.83 -1.73 23.65
C LYS A 127 12.29 -2.87 24.56
N LYS A 128 12.29 -4.10 24.06
CA LYS A 128 12.84 -5.25 24.80
C LYS A 128 14.33 -5.10 25.10
N GLN A 129 15.06 -4.32 24.27
CA GLN A 129 16.46 -3.95 24.53
C GLN A 129 16.61 -2.77 25.51
N GLY A 130 15.54 -2.28 26.12
CA GLY A 130 15.56 -1.18 27.08
C GLY A 130 15.57 0.21 26.45
N LEU A 131 15.38 0.35 25.13
CA LEU A 131 15.35 1.64 24.45
C LEU A 131 14.01 2.35 24.72
N THR A 132 14.08 3.64 25.11
CA THR A 132 12.92 4.49 25.39
C THR A 132 13.15 5.93 24.90
N GLY A 133 12.08 6.71 24.78
CA GLY A 133 12.14 8.15 24.46
C GLY A 133 12.88 8.42 23.15
N LYS A 134 13.72 9.45 23.16
CA LYS A 134 14.48 9.89 21.97
C LYS A 134 15.42 8.81 21.41
N LYS A 135 15.98 7.94 22.27
CA LYS A 135 16.85 6.84 21.81
C LYS A 135 16.06 5.82 21.00
N LEU A 136 14.86 5.45 21.46
CA LEU A 136 13.94 4.56 20.74
C LEU A 136 13.56 5.17 19.38
N LEU A 137 13.16 6.44 19.36
CA LEU A 137 12.78 7.13 18.12
C LEU A 137 13.93 7.17 17.11
N ASN A 138 15.11 7.59 17.53
CA ASN A 138 16.26 7.71 16.63
C ASN A 138 16.70 6.35 16.07
N GLN A 139 16.72 5.31 16.91
CA GLN A 139 17.07 3.97 16.47
C GLN A 139 16.00 3.40 15.51
N THR A 140 14.72 3.60 15.83
CA THR A 140 13.62 3.19 14.92
C THR A 140 13.75 3.90 13.58
N ARG A 141 13.97 5.21 13.58
CA ARG A 141 14.13 6.03 12.38
C ARG A 141 15.30 5.54 11.52
N PHE A 142 16.44 5.25 12.15
CA PHE A 142 17.61 4.72 11.44
C PHE A 142 17.35 3.35 10.80
N VAL A 143 16.75 2.42 11.54
CA VAL A 143 16.41 1.08 11.00
C VAL A 143 15.39 1.18 9.87
N VAL A 144 14.34 1.99 10.04
CA VAL A 144 13.32 2.23 8.99
C VAL A 144 13.98 2.81 7.74
N PHE A 145 14.91 3.76 7.88
CA PHE A 145 15.69 4.31 6.76
C PHE A 145 16.43 3.20 5.99
N ILE A 146 17.22 2.39 6.69
CA ILE A 146 17.99 1.30 6.05
C ILE A 146 17.06 0.29 5.36
N VAL A 147 16.00 -0.14 6.04
CA VAL A 147 15.03 -1.08 5.46
C VAL A 147 14.37 -0.50 4.23
N ALA A 148 13.98 0.77 4.26
CA ALA A 148 13.34 1.44 3.11
C ALA A 148 14.31 1.55 1.91
N VAL A 149 15.58 1.88 2.15
CA VAL A 149 16.61 1.89 1.08
C VAL A 149 16.75 0.50 0.46
N LEU A 150 17.02 -0.51 1.29
CA LEU A 150 17.25 -1.88 0.79
C LEU A 150 16.02 -2.44 0.07
N ALA A 151 14.81 -2.22 0.62
CA ALA A 151 13.58 -2.69 0.02
C ALA A 151 13.26 -1.96 -1.31
N SER A 152 13.57 -0.67 -1.42
CA SER A 152 13.45 0.07 -2.68
C SER A 152 14.36 -0.52 -3.76
N PHE A 153 15.64 -0.74 -3.45
CA PHE A 153 16.58 -1.35 -4.39
C PHE A 153 16.17 -2.77 -4.77
N ALA A 154 15.76 -3.59 -3.79
CA ALA A 154 15.32 -4.95 -4.06
C ALA A 154 14.09 -4.98 -4.98
N SER A 155 13.11 -4.09 -4.78
CA SER A 155 11.92 -3.96 -5.62
C SER A 155 12.27 -3.51 -7.04
N ILE A 156 13.18 -2.56 -7.21
CA ILE A 156 13.64 -2.09 -8.52
C ILE A 156 14.37 -3.21 -9.27
N ILE A 157 15.27 -3.92 -8.60
CA ILE A 157 15.98 -5.07 -9.19
C ILE A 157 14.97 -6.15 -9.59
N TYR A 158 14.02 -6.47 -8.71
CA TYR A 158 12.96 -7.43 -8.98
C TYR A 158 12.17 -7.05 -10.23
N LEU A 159 11.75 -5.78 -10.35
CA LEU A 159 11.06 -5.28 -11.53
C LEU A 159 11.89 -5.50 -12.80
N GLN A 160 13.17 -5.14 -12.80
CA GLN A 160 14.05 -5.28 -13.96
C GLN A 160 14.25 -6.75 -14.40
N VAL A 161 14.33 -7.66 -13.43
CA VAL A 161 14.54 -9.10 -13.70
C VAL A 161 13.25 -9.78 -14.16
N THR A 162 12.08 -9.30 -13.72
CA THR A 162 10.79 -9.94 -14.02
C THR A 162 10.06 -9.33 -15.22
N ILE A 163 10.56 -8.24 -15.80
CA ILE A 163 10.02 -7.71 -17.06
C ILE A 163 10.31 -8.70 -18.20
N ASP A 164 9.31 -9.52 -18.51
CA ASP A 164 9.29 -10.42 -19.65
C ASP A 164 8.01 -10.14 -20.46
N PRO A 165 8.11 -9.89 -21.78
CA PRO A 165 6.95 -9.72 -22.64
C PRO A 165 5.91 -10.83 -22.53
N LYS A 166 6.34 -12.04 -22.17
CA LYS A 166 5.48 -13.21 -22.00
C LYS A 166 4.66 -13.19 -20.72
N TYR A 167 5.14 -12.46 -19.70
CA TYR A 167 4.52 -12.40 -18.35
C TYR A 167 4.21 -10.97 -17.91
N LEU A 168 3.88 -10.09 -18.85
CA LEU A 168 3.59 -8.67 -18.57
C LEU A 168 2.55 -8.45 -17.48
N SER A 169 1.51 -9.28 -17.46
CA SER A 169 0.45 -9.25 -16.43
C SER A 169 1.02 -9.43 -15.03
N TYR A 170 1.90 -10.42 -14.83
CA TYR A 170 2.54 -10.65 -13.55
C TYR A 170 3.43 -9.47 -13.13
N SER A 171 4.29 -8.99 -14.03
CA SER A 171 5.19 -7.88 -13.76
C SER A 171 4.42 -6.59 -13.43
N TYR A 172 3.25 -6.39 -14.05
CA TYR A 172 2.43 -5.19 -13.87
C TYR A 172 1.61 -5.20 -12.58
N PHE A 173 1.05 -6.34 -12.16
CA PHE A 173 0.15 -6.41 -11.01
C PHE A 173 0.81 -6.95 -9.74
N ALA A 174 2.07 -7.42 -9.80
CA ALA A 174 2.76 -7.95 -8.64
C ALA A 174 3.14 -6.84 -7.65
N PHE A 175 2.91 -7.10 -6.36
CA PHE A 175 3.29 -6.16 -5.29
C PHE A 175 4.79 -5.85 -5.32
N ALA A 176 5.63 -6.85 -5.50
CA ALA A 176 7.09 -6.68 -5.47
C ALA A 176 7.60 -5.72 -6.57
N SER A 177 6.93 -5.66 -7.73
CA SER A 177 7.28 -4.75 -8.82
C SER A 177 6.93 -3.28 -8.53
N HIS A 178 5.93 -3.04 -7.68
CA HIS A 178 5.43 -1.71 -7.32
C HIS A 178 5.68 -1.35 -5.85
N ALA A 179 6.52 -2.09 -5.14
CA ALA A 179 6.81 -1.81 -3.74
C ALA A 179 7.78 -0.63 -3.55
N TYR A 180 8.68 -0.38 -4.52
CA TYR A 180 9.69 0.67 -4.42
C TYR A 180 9.13 2.08 -4.16
N PRO A 181 8.01 2.54 -4.76
CA PRO A 181 7.49 3.87 -4.47
C PRO A 181 7.03 4.03 -3.03
N PHE A 182 6.40 3.00 -2.44
CA PHE A 182 6.03 3.02 -1.02
C PHE A 182 7.25 3.19 -0.11
N PHE A 183 8.33 2.46 -0.41
CA PHE A 183 9.57 2.54 0.37
C PHE A 183 10.32 3.86 0.16
N ILE A 184 10.28 4.44 -1.06
CA ILE A 184 10.78 5.81 -1.29
C ILE A 184 10.01 6.80 -0.42
N GLY A 185 8.68 6.69 -0.35
CA GLY A 185 7.86 7.52 0.54
C GLY A 185 8.24 7.34 2.02
N ALA A 186 8.42 6.10 2.47
CA ALA A 186 8.89 5.80 3.82
C ALA A 186 10.28 6.39 4.11
N LEU A 187 11.20 6.32 3.14
CA LEU A 187 12.53 6.92 3.21
C LEU A 187 12.44 8.43 3.42
N VAL A 188 11.66 9.12 2.60
CA VAL A 188 11.46 10.58 2.71
C VAL A 188 10.92 10.95 4.10
N ALA A 189 9.98 10.17 4.66
CA ALA A 189 9.45 10.39 6.00
C ALA A 189 10.53 10.33 7.09
N THR A 190 11.54 9.47 6.92
CA THR A 190 12.64 9.37 7.89
C THR A 190 13.60 10.54 7.79
N ILE A 191 13.79 11.17 6.62
CA ILE A 191 14.69 12.28 6.40
C ILE A 191 14.06 13.61 6.81
N VAL A 192 12.88 13.90 6.26
CA VAL A 192 12.21 15.21 6.40
C VAL A 192 11.79 15.43 7.85
N GLY A 193 11.42 14.38 8.57
CA GLY A 193 10.82 14.48 9.88
C GLY A 193 9.54 15.34 9.87
N VAL A 194 8.50 14.93 10.51
CA VAL A 194 7.32 15.79 10.61
C VAL A 194 7.58 16.80 11.74
N ARG A 195 7.96 18.03 11.40
CA ARG A 195 7.85 19.15 12.33
C ARG A 195 6.36 19.42 12.51
N ILE A 196 5.80 18.92 13.60
CA ILE A 196 4.48 19.41 14.02
C ILE A 196 4.71 20.85 14.43
N SER A 197 4.15 21.79 13.68
CA SER A 197 4.09 23.19 14.10
C SER A 197 3.45 23.24 15.49
N GLU A 198 4.18 23.78 16.47
CA GLU A 198 3.68 23.99 17.86
C GLU A 198 2.59 25.09 17.95
N HIS A 199 1.96 25.42 16.84
CA HIS A 199 0.97 26.51 16.74
C HIS A 199 -0.48 26.01 16.78
N GLN A 200 -0.81 25.04 17.66
CA GLN A 200 -2.19 24.82 18.12
C GLN A 200 -2.15 24.21 19.52
N GLN A 201 -1.87 25.05 20.48
CA GLN A 201 -2.38 24.91 21.85
C GLN A 201 -3.49 25.92 22.06
#